data_fa74c8e5e6242fe9696db27c95fb5e45
#
_entry.id   fa74c8e5e6242fe9696db27c95fb5e45
#
_cell.length_a   1.000
_cell.length_b   1.000
_cell.length_c   1.000
_cell.angle_alpha   90.00
_cell.angle_beta   90.00
_cell.angle_gamma   90.00
#
_symmetry.space_group_name_H-M   'P 1'
#
loop_
_entity.id
_entity.type
_entity.pdbx_description
1 polymer ?
#
loop_
_entity_poly.entity_id
_entity_poly.type
_entity_poly.pdbx_seq_one_letter_code
_entity_poly.pdbx_strand_id
1 'polypeptide(L)'
;MDKQIAQEVCRLLKLELKRSGLSYRELAMTLDLSEVTVKRLLNNAQPLSLQRLVSITTLIEYPLSKLIETAEENVHTLAMFTDEQDRAFMALPALFTFWSKLAVDRLTVAEITEKYQLEEVSVYRYLRHLECVALIELGIHNQVKVLKPGHTAFAQGAQFPSFFTRQRLCLLQQRVEGVTADDKAAFLISLKAELTEEEFSEINQQLKDWMFKMLRQSQQQATRVHLNTRPYTFGFMAAKGSFDGALPPLENLQAAPM
;
A
#
# COMPACT_ATOMS: atom_id res chain seq x y z
N MET A 1 -7.56 -7.68 -9.99
CA MET A 1 -6.99 -8.35 -8.82
C MET A 1 -7.10 -9.86 -8.95
N ASP A 2 -8.28 -10.44 -9.07
CA ASP A 2 -8.48 -11.90 -9.19
C ASP A 2 -7.71 -12.54 -10.35
N LYS A 3 -7.63 -11.85 -11.50
CA LYS A 3 -6.89 -12.32 -12.66
C LYS A 3 -5.37 -12.33 -12.46
N GLN A 4 -4.84 -11.40 -11.67
CA GLN A 4 -3.41 -11.33 -11.35
C GLN A 4 -3.01 -12.42 -10.35
N ILE A 5 -3.82 -12.64 -9.32
CA ILE A 5 -3.61 -13.73 -8.35
C ILE A 5 -3.66 -15.09 -9.07
N ALA A 6 -4.67 -15.31 -9.93
CA ALA A 6 -4.76 -16.55 -10.70
C ALA A 6 -3.53 -16.77 -11.60
N GLN A 7 -3.03 -15.70 -12.21
CA GLN A 7 -1.83 -15.73 -13.06
C GLN A 7 -0.58 -16.08 -12.24
N GLU A 8 -0.46 -15.49 -11.04
CA GLU A 8 0.67 -15.73 -10.13
C GLU A 8 0.60 -17.14 -9.52
N VAL A 9 -0.57 -17.64 -9.16
CA VAL A 9 -0.78 -19.04 -8.74
C VAL A 9 -0.29 -19.99 -9.82
N CYS A 10 -0.66 -19.77 -11.08
CA CYS A 10 -0.19 -20.59 -12.19
C CYS A 10 1.33 -20.51 -12.38
N ARG A 11 1.95 -19.34 -12.15
CA ARG A 11 3.39 -19.14 -12.21
C ARG A 11 4.11 -19.93 -11.11
N LEU A 12 3.62 -19.83 -9.88
CA LEU A 12 4.15 -20.55 -8.73
C LEU A 12 4.03 -22.07 -8.91
N LEU A 13 2.88 -22.55 -9.36
CA LEU A 13 2.69 -23.98 -9.67
C LEU A 13 3.73 -24.49 -10.66
N LYS A 14 4.03 -23.73 -11.71
CA LYS A 14 5.09 -24.11 -12.67
C LYS A 14 6.47 -24.20 -12.02
N LEU A 15 6.78 -23.29 -11.10
CA LEU A 15 8.04 -23.32 -10.38
C LEU A 15 8.14 -24.53 -9.44
N GLU A 16 7.08 -24.83 -8.69
CA GLU A 16 7.07 -25.95 -7.75
C GLU A 16 7.05 -27.29 -8.47
N LEU A 17 6.33 -27.42 -9.60
CA LEU A 17 6.43 -28.60 -10.47
C LEU A 17 7.86 -28.83 -10.97
N LYS A 18 8.55 -27.77 -11.37
CA LYS A 18 9.97 -27.87 -11.77
C LYS A 18 10.87 -28.29 -10.63
N ARG A 19 10.62 -27.81 -9.41
CA ARG A 19 11.38 -28.17 -8.20
C ARG A 19 11.16 -29.62 -7.78
N SER A 20 9.93 -30.10 -7.86
CA SER A 20 9.59 -31.48 -7.56
C SER A 20 10.00 -32.47 -8.65
N GLY A 21 10.52 -31.99 -9.77
CA GLY A 21 10.94 -32.85 -10.90
C GLY A 21 9.79 -33.45 -11.70
N LEU A 22 8.53 -33.07 -11.43
CA LEU A 22 7.35 -33.60 -12.10
C LEU A 22 7.19 -32.98 -13.49
N SER A 23 7.05 -33.84 -14.49
CA SER A 23 6.78 -33.44 -15.86
C SER A 23 5.29 -33.12 -16.07
N TYR A 24 4.99 -32.32 -17.09
CA TYR A 24 3.59 -32.05 -17.49
C TYR A 24 2.87 -33.31 -17.93
N ARG A 25 3.59 -34.33 -18.40
CA ARG A 25 3.04 -35.62 -18.79
C ARG A 25 2.57 -36.42 -17.58
N GLU A 26 3.35 -36.45 -16.50
CA GLU A 26 2.97 -37.12 -15.25
C GLU A 26 1.78 -36.42 -14.60
N LEU A 27 1.81 -35.07 -14.57
CA LEU A 27 0.68 -34.29 -14.08
C LEU A 27 -0.59 -34.53 -14.89
N ALA A 28 -0.48 -34.65 -16.21
CA ALA A 28 -1.60 -34.97 -17.10
C ALA A 28 -2.22 -36.33 -16.80
N MET A 29 -1.40 -37.35 -16.57
CA MET A 29 -1.87 -38.69 -16.17
C MET A 29 -2.63 -38.66 -14.83
N THR A 30 -2.08 -37.94 -13.83
CA THR A 30 -2.69 -37.85 -12.49
C THR A 30 -4.03 -37.09 -12.52
N LEU A 31 -4.17 -36.12 -13.40
CA LEU A 31 -5.39 -35.30 -13.51
C LEU A 31 -6.40 -35.84 -14.51
N ASP A 32 -6.10 -36.96 -15.16
CA ASP A 32 -6.88 -37.53 -16.30
C ASP A 32 -7.13 -36.47 -17.40
N LEU A 33 -6.07 -35.80 -17.82
CA LEU A 33 -6.08 -34.71 -18.80
C LEU A 33 -5.04 -34.96 -19.90
N SER A 34 -5.19 -34.29 -21.03
CA SER A 34 -4.11 -34.21 -22.02
C SER A 34 -3.00 -33.24 -21.57
N GLU A 35 -1.75 -33.50 -21.96
CA GLU A 35 -0.63 -32.60 -21.70
C GLU A 35 -0.88 -31.18 -22.24
N VAL A 36 -1.57 -31.08 -23.40
CA VAL A 36 -1.96 -29.77 -23.96
C VAL A 36 -2.91 -29.03 -23.04
N THR A 37 -3.87 -29.74 -22.43
CA THR A 37 -4.80 -29.16 -21.47
C THR A 37 -4.07 -28.67 -20.22
N VAL A 38 -3.13 -29.45 -19.69
CA VAL A 38 -2.29 -29.04 -18.55
C VAL A 38 -1.49 -27.76 -18.87
N LYS A 39 -0.87 -27.69 -20.05
CA LYS A 39 -0.17 -26.47 -20.50
C LYS A 39 -1.10 -25.26 -20.58
N ARG A 40 -2.34 -25.42 -21.04
CA ARG A 40 -3.33 -24.33 -21.11
C ARG A 40 -3.78 -23.87 -19.73
N LEU A 41 -4.00 -24.79 -18.80
CA LEU A 41 -4.34 -24.48 -17.40
C LEU A 41 -3.21 -23.71 -16.72
N LEU A 42 -1.99 -24.22 -16.79
CA LEU A 42 -0.83 -23.61 -16.13
C LEU A 42 -0.40 -22.27 -16.78
N ASN A 43 -0.78 -22.01 -18.04
CA ASN A 43 -0.60 -20.72 -18.69
C ASN A 43 -1.78 -19.77 -18.53
N ASN A 44 -2.72 -20.12 -17.65
CA ASN A 44 -3.94 -19.32 -17.41
C ASN A 44 -4.75 -19.02 -18.68
N ALA A 45 -4.62 -19.91 -19.69
CA ALA A 45 -5.41 -19.86 -20.92
C ALA A 45 -6.78 -20.56 -20.76
N GLN A 46 -6.95 -21.31 -19.67
CA GLN A 46 -8.20 -21.89 -19.21
C GLN A 46 -8.33 -21.70 -17.68
N PRO A 47 -9.54 -21.53 -17.14
CA PRO A 47 -9.75 -21.46 -15.70
C PRO A 47 -9.30 -22.75 -15.01
N LEU A 48 -8.50 -22.61 -13.96
CA LEU A 48 -8.09 -23.70 -13.08
C LEU A 48 -9.13 -23.82 -11.97
N SER A 49 -9.86 -24.95 -11.93
CA SER A 49 -10.84 -25.18 -10.86
C SER A 49 -10.12 -25.43 -9.53
N LEU A 50 -10.81 -25.10 -8.41
CA LEU A 50 -10.29 -25.34 -7.06
C LEU A 50 -9.94 -26.83 -6.84
N GLN A 51 -10.76 -27.74 -7.35
CA GLN A 51 -10.51 -29.17 -7.24
C GLN A 51 -9.19 -29.58 -7.89
N ARG A 52 -8.92 -29.09 -9.11
CA ARG A 52 -7.65 -29.35 -9.80
C ARG A 52 -6.48 -28.71 -9.10
N LEU A 53 -6.66 -27.50 -8.56
CA LEU A 53 -5.65 -26.83 -7.79
C LEU A 53 -5.25 -27.64 -6.56
N VAL A 54 -6.23 -28.16 -5.80
CA VAL A 54 -5.99 -29.06 -4.65
C VAL A 54 -5.25 -30.33 -5.10
N SER A 55 -5.68 -30.97 -6.18
CA SER A 55 -5.02 -32.19 -6.70
C SER A 55 -3.56 -31.93 -7.08
N ILE A 56 -3.27 -30.81 -7.73
CA ILE A 56 -1.89 -30.44 -8.10
C ILE A 56 -1.05 -30.16 -6.86
N THR A 57 -1.55 -29.38 -5.90
CA THR A 57 -0.81 -29.01 -4.69
C THR A 57 -0.55 -30.23 -3.80
N THR A 58 -1.48 -31.19 -3.75
CA THR A 58 -1.29 -32.47 -3.05
C THR A 58 -0.19 -33.30 -3.72
N LEU A 59 -0.17 -33.36 -5.06
CA LEU A 59 0.83 -34.13 -5.80
C LEU A 59 2.24 -33.59 -5.63
N ILE A 60 2.41 -32.26 -5.58
CA ILE A 60 3.70 -31.62 -5.38
C ILE A 60 4.06 -31.42 -3.90
N GLU A 61 3.26 -31.92 -2.98
CA GLU A 61 3.42 -31.81 -1.53
C GLU A 61 3.59 -30.34 -1.06
N TYR A 62 2.92 -29.41 -1.73
CA TYR A 62 2.97 -27.98 -1.41
C TYR A 62 1.63 -27.50 -0.87
N PRO A 63 1.55 -26.96 0.38
CA PRO A 63 0.28 -26.56 0.99
C PRO A 63 -0.45 -25.49 0.15
N LEU A 64 -1.72 -25.72 -0.15
CA LEU A 64 -2.55 -24.79 -0.91
C LEU A 64 -2.63 -23.40 -0.26
N SER A 65 -2.75 -23.37 1.07
CA SER A 65 -2.75 -22.11 1.83
C SER A 65 -1.50 -21.30 1.58
N LYS A 66 -0.33 -21.94 1.65
CA LYS A 66 0.97 -21.31 1.38
C LYS A 66 1.11 -20.84 -0.07
N LEU A 67 0.57 -21.61 -1.03
CA LEU A 67 0.57 -21.22 -2.45
C LEU A 67 -0.23 -19.93 -2.66
N ILE A 68 -1.42 -19.85 -2.07
CA ILE A 68 -2.29 -18.67 -2.20
C ILE A 68 -1.68 -17.48 -1.48
N GLU A 69 -1.19 -17.65 -0.24
CA GLU A 69 -0.51 -16.61 0.53
C GLU A 69 0.69 -16.03 -0.24
N THR A 70 1.57 -16.90 -0.77
CA THR A 70 2.72 -16.48 -1.58
C THR A 70 2.27 -15.79 -2.89
N ALA A 71 1.20 -16.25 -3.52
CA ALA A 71 0.67 -15.60 -4.72
C ALA A 71 0.10 -14.21 -4.41
N GLU A 72 -0.60 -14.08 -3.29
CA GLU A 72 -1.10 -12.79 -2.81
C GLU A 72 0.04 -11.85 -2.46
N GLU A 73 1.05 -12.31 -1.72
CA GLU A 73 2.25 -11.53 -1.41
C GLU A 73 2.97 -11.06 -2.67
N ASN A 74 3.17 -11.93 -3.67
CA ASN A 74 3.85 -11.59 -4.92
C ASN A 74 3.05 -10.61 -5.78
N VAL A 75 1.74 -10.76 -5.84
CA VAL A 75 0.84 -9.81 -6.54
C VAL A 75 0.78 -8.49 -5.79
N HIS A 76 0.91 -8.55 -4.47
CA HIS A 76 0.95 -7.39 -3.59
C HIS A 76 2.37 -6.88 -3.30
N THR A 77 3.41 -7.44 -3.94
CA THR A 77 4.74 -6.82 -3.92
C THR A 77 4.57 -5.42 -4.50
N LEU A 78 4.52 -4.45 -3.62
CA LEU A 78 4.35 -3.05 -3.99
C LEU A 78 5.47 -2.70 -4.98
N ALA A 79 5.09 -2.18 -6.13
CA ALA A 79 6.08 -1.60 -7.03
C ALA A 79 6.93 -0.62 -6.22
N MET A 80 8.24 -0.62 -6.42
CA MET A 80 9.12 0.27 -5.67
C MET A 80 9.49 1.49 -6.51
N PHE A 81 9.54 2.64 -5.86
CA PHE A 81 10.15 3.83 -6.45
C PHE A 81 11.67 3.65 -6.56
N THR A 82 12.23 4.19 -7.63
CA THR A 82 13.69 4.26 -7.81
C THR A 82 14.28 5.42 -7.01
N ASP A 83 15.60 5.41 -6.80
CA ASP A 83 16.32 6.51 -6.14
C ASP A 83 16.17 7.83 -6.91
N GLU A 84 16.04 7.78 -8.24
CA GLU A 84 15.80 8.97 -9.05
C GLU A 84 14.41 9.55 -8.78
N GLN A 85 13.39 8.69 -8.65
CA GLN A 85 12.03 9.09 -8.29
C GLN A 85 11.96 9.65 -6.88
N ASP A 86 12.66 9.05 -5.91
CA ASP A 86 12.77 9.56 -4.55
C ASP A 86 13.38 10.98 -4.54
N ARG A 87 14.50 11.18 -5.24
CA ARG A 87 15.13 12.50 -5.39
C ARG A 87 14.22 13.52 -6.07
N ALA A 88 13.48 13.11 -7.10
CA ALA A 88 12.54 14.00 -7.78
C ALA A 88 11.41 14.44 -6.84
N PHE A 89 10.88 13.55 -6.03
CA PHE A 89 9.89 13.88 -5.02
C PHE A 89 10.45 14.76 -3.89
N MET A 90 11.71 14.54 -3.49
CA MET A 90 12.37 15.43 -2.52
C MET A 90 12.56 16.84 -3.08
N ALA A 91 12.95 16.96 -4.34
CA ALA A 91 13.14 18.26 -5.01
C ALA A 91 11.81 19.00 -5.24
N LEU A 92 10.75 18.27 -5.55
CA LEU A 92 9.42 18.82 -5.81
C LEU A 92 8.34 17.95 -5.13
N PRO A 93 8.05 18.12 -3.83
CA PRO A 93 7.09 17.29 -3.09
C PRO A 93 5.67 17.27 -3.69
N ALA A 94 5.26 18.37 -4.32
CA ALA A 94 3.99 18.45 -5.03
C ALA A 94 3.89 17.45 -6.20
N LEU A 95 5.02 17.02 -6.77
CA LEU A 95 5.07 16.02 -7.82
C LEU A 95 4.52 14.67 -7.34
N PHE A 96 4.86 14.25 -6.10
CA PHE A 96 4.29 13.04 -5.50
C PHE A 96 2.79 13.18 -5.28
N THR A 97 2.32 14.35 -4.84
CA THR A 97 0.89 14.60 -4.68
C THR A 97 0.16 14.47 -6.01
N PHE A 98 0.69 15.08 -7.09
CA PHE A 98 0.09 15.00 -8.42
C PHE A 98 0.07 13.53 -8.93
N TRP A 99 1.20 12.82 -8.83
CA TRP A 99 1.29 11.41 -9.17
C TRP A 99 0.29 10.56 -8.37
N SER A 100 0.20 10.77 -7.05
CA SER A 100 -0.72 10.03 -6.18
C SER A 100 -2.19 10.21 -6.59
N LYS A 101 -2.57 11.42 -7.04
CA LYS A 101 -3.92 11.67 -7.56
C LYS A 101 -4.21 10.88 -8.84
N LEU A 102 -3.23 10.77 -9.73
CA LEU A 102 -3.35 9.96 -10.96
C LEU A 102 -3.34 8.45 -10.65
N ALA A 103 -2.35 7.99 -9.88
CA ALA A 103 -2.04 6.58 -9.72
C ALA A 103 -2.88 5.86 -8.67
N VAL A 104 -3.15 6.54 -7.55
CA VAL A 104 -3.86 5.98 -6.38
C VAL A 104 -5.33 6.37 -6.41
N ASP A 105 -5.61 7.67 -6.49
CA ASP A 105 -6.99 8.19 -6.49
C ASP A 105 -7.66 8.03 -7.87
N ARG A 106 -6.89 7.71 -8.91
CA ARG A 106 -7.34 7.49 -10.30
C ARG A 106 -8.10 8.66 -10.89
N LEU A 107 -7.76 9.88 -10.46
CA LEU A 107 -8.32 11.08 -11.04
C LEU A 107 -7.71 11.34 -12.42
N THR A 108 -8.51 11.87 -13.31
CA THR A 108 -8.04 12.37 -14.60
C THR A 108 -7.26 13.67 -14.43
N VAL A 109 -6.45 14.02 -15.42
CA VAL A 109 -5.72 15.30 -15.42
C VAL A 109 -6.68 16.48 -15.29
N ALA A 110 -7.84 16.43 -15.96
CA ALA A 110 -8.86 17.48 -15.91
C ALA A 110 -9.41 17.66 -14.49
N GLU A 111 -9.77 16.55 -13.80
CA GLU A 111 -10.25 16.60 -12.42
C GLU A 111 -9.20 17.13 -11.43
N ILE A 112 -7.91 16.80 -11.65
CA ILE A 112 -6.81 17.34 -10.84
C ILE A 112 -6.67 18.84 -11.09
N THR A 113 -6.70 19.26 -12.36
CA THR A 113 -6.60 20.66 -12.77
C THR A 113 -7.69 21.51 -12.12
N GLU A 114 -8.94 21.05 -12.20
CA GLU A 114 -10.07 21.71 -11.58
C GLU A 114 -9.97 21.76 -10.06
N LYS A 115 -9.69 20.61 -9.44
CA LYS A 115 -9.60 20.48 -7.98
C LYS A 115 -8.55 21.38 -7.33
N TYR A 116 -7.40 21.54 -7.99
CA TYR A 116 -6.28 22.31 -7.48
C TYR A 116 -6.13 23.68 -8.16
N GLN A 117 -7.06 24.04 -9.05
CA GLN A 117 -7.10 25.31 -9.80
C GLN A 117 -5.74 25.58 -10.49
N LEU A 118 -5.21 24.55 -11.17
CA LEU A 118 -3.91 24.64 -11.81
C LEU A 118 -4.01 25.30 -13.18
N GLU A 119 -3.04 26.14 -13.49
CA GLU A 119 -2.85 26.65 -14.84
C GLU A 119 -2.31 25.56 -15.78
N GLU A 120 -2.65 25.64 -17.07
CA GLU A 120 -2.25 24.65 -18.09
C GLU A 120 -0.73 24.45 -18.14
N VAL A 121 0.05 25.54 -18.02
CA VAL A 121 1.51 25.49 -17.97
C VAL A 121 2.03 24.67 -16.78
N SER A 122 1.40 24.82 -15.61
CA SER A 122 1.76 24.07 -14.41
C SER A 122 1.44 22.59 -14.57
N VAL A 123 0.27 22.25 -15.13
CA VAL A 123 -0.12 20.87 -15.43
C VAL A 123 0.88 20.23 -16.38
N TYR A 124 1.22 20.92 -17.49
CA TYR A 124 2.19 20.42 -18.45
C TYR A 124 3.56 20.15 -17.80
N ARG A 125 4.04 21.04 -16.92
CA ARG A 125 5.30 20.85 -16.19
C ARG A 125 5.26 19.64 -15.27
N TYR A 126 4.18 19.43 -14.50
CA TYR A 126 4.01 18.24 -13.67
C TYR A 126 4.06 16.97 -14.52
N LEU A 127 3.33 16.91 -15.62
CA LEU A 127 3.30 15.75 -16.50
C LEU A 127 4.68 15.47 -17.10
N ARG A 128 5.40 16.49 -17.56
CA ARG A 128 6.77 16.33 -18.09
C ARG A 128 7.75 15.83 -17.02
N HIS A 129 7.67 16.33 -15.79
CA HIS A 129 8.50 15.84 -14.69
C HIS A 129 8.21 14.37 -14.38
N LEU A 130 6.94 13.98 -14.34
CA LEU A 130 6.55 12.58 -14.10
C LEU A 130 7.02 11.66 -15.24
N GLU A 131 6.94 12.12 -16.48
CA GLU A 131 7.43 11.38 -17.64
C GLU A 131 8.96 11.23 -17.62
N CYS A 132 9.70 12.28 -17.31
CA CYS A 132 11.17 12.24 -17.20
C CYS A 132 11.65 11.19 -16.18
N VAL A 133 10.93 10.99 -15.09
CA VAL A 133 11.26 9.96 -14.08
C VAL A 133 10.53 8.63 -14.29
N ALA A 134 9.99 8.39 -15.50
CA ALA A 134 9.33 7.15 -15.90
C ALA A 134 8.20 6.70 -14.94
N LEU A 135 7.41 7.64 -14.44
CA LEU A 135 6.19 7.36 -13.66
C LEU A 135 4.94 7.33 -14.51
N ILE A 136 4.96 8.05 -15.61
CA ILE A 136 3.90 8.08 -16.62
C ILE A 136 4.50 8.01 -18.02
N GLU A 137 3.64 7.74 -18.98
CA GLU A 137 3.89 7.81 -20.42
C GLU A 137 2.85 8.76 -21.01
N LEU A 138 3.31 9.78 -21.77
CA LEU A 138 2.44 10.74 -22.43
C LEU A 138 2.15 10.26 -23.85
N GLY A 139 0.88 10.04 -24.14
CA GLY A 139 0.39 9.70 -25.47
C GLY A 139 -0.07 10.95 -26.24
N ILE A 140 -0.62 10.71 -27.44
CA ILE A 140 -1.22 11.74 -28.29
C ILE A 140 -2.41 12.37 -27.54
N HIS A 141 -2.60 13.68 -27.70
CA HIS A 141 -3.67 14.46 -27.02
C HIS A 141 -3.63 14.44 -25.48
N ASN A 142 -2.41 14.46 -24.89
CA ASN A 142 -2.21 14.46 -23.43
C ASN A 142 -2.85 13.25 -22.71
N GLN A 143 -3.03 12.14 -23.41
CA GLN A 143 -3.40 10.91 -22.75
C GLN A 143 -2.27 10.46 -21.81
N VAL A 144 -2.60 10.26 -20.56
CA VAL A 144 -1.64 9.85 -19.53
C VAL A 144 -1.83 8.38 -19.24
N LYS A 145 -0.76 7.60 -19.43
CA LYS A 145 -0.69 6.21 -19.00
C LYS A 145 0.22 6.14 -17.76
N VAL A 146 -0.35 5.78 -16.64
CA VAL A 146 0.41 5.58 -15.39
C VAL A 146 1.16 4.24 -15.49
N LEU A 147 2.49 4.29 -15.33
CA LEU A 147 3.36 3.11 -15.45
C LEU A 147 3.40 2.28 -14.17
N LYS A 148 3.20 2.92 -13.02
CA LYS A 148 3.10 2.27 -11.70
C LYS A 148 1.76 2.63 -11.06
N PRO A 149 0.65 1.96 -11.45
CA PRO A 149 -0.66 2.25 -10.87
C PRO A 149 -0.77 1.69 -9.46
N GLY A 150 -1.51 2.40 -8.62
CA GLY A 150 -1.78 1.99 -7.23
C GLY A 150 -0.69 2.43 -6.24
N HIS A 151 -0.67 1.78 -5.08
CA HIS A 151 0.33 2.09 -4.06
C HIS A 151 1.70 1.54 -4.44
N THR A 152 2.69 2.40 -4.39
CA THR A 152 4.10 2.08 -4.66
C THR A 152 4.90 2.31 -3.39
N ALA A 153 5.77 1.38 -3.02
CA ALA A 153 6.63 1.48 -1.85
C ALA A 153 7.91 2.26 -2.19
N PHE A 154 8.60 2.71 -1.15
CA PHE A 154 9.93 3.28 -1.26
C PHE A 154 10.97 2.26 -0.78
N ALA A 155 12.17 2.31 -1.36
CA ALA A 155 13.29 1.50 -0.91
C ALA A 155 13.68 1.86 0.54
N GLN A 156 14.27 0.91 1.25
CA GLN A 156 14.83 1.18 2.57
C GLN A 156 15.93 2.23 2.44
N GLY A 157 15.85 3.29 3.25
CA GLY A 157 16.78 4.43 3.18
C GLY A 157 16.36 5.57 2.28
N ALA A 158 15.24 5.48 1.55
CA ALA A 158 14.67 6.59 0.82
C ALA A 158 14.38 7.77 1.75
N GLN A 159 14.58 9.00 1.27
CA GLN A 159 14.47 10.21 2.08
C GLN A 159 13.05 10.80 2.07
N PHE A 160 12.40 10.74 0.92
CA PHE A 160 11.08 11.34 0.73
C PHE A 160 10.00 10.81 1.70
N PRO A 161 9.92 9.50 2.02
CA PRO A 161 8.89 9.00 2.94
C PRO A 161 8.92 9.67 4.31
N SER A 162 10.12 9.83 4.89
CA SER A 162 10.27 10.49 6.19
C SER A 162 9.89 11.96 6.15
N PHE A 163 10.29 12.66 5.09
CA PHE A 163 9.91 14.06 4.86
C PHE A 163 8.40 14.20 4.69
N PHE A 164 7.81 13.40 3.82
CA PHE A 164 6.37 13.42 3.53
C PHE A 164 5.53 13.07 4.76
N THR A 165 5.94 12.04 5.52
CA THR A 165 5.27 11.63 6.75
C THR A 165 5.27 12.77 7.77
N ARG A 166 6.40 13.45 7.98
CA ARG A 166 6.48 14.61 8.90
C ARG A 166 5.50 15.71 8.50
N GLN A 167 5.45 16.06 7.21
CA GLN A 167 4.49 17.06 6.74
C GLN A 167 3.03 16.63 6.99
N ARG A 168 2.70 15.36 6.73
CA ARG A 168 1.35 14.83 6.96
C ARG A 168 0.98 14.80 8.42
N LEU A 169 1.89 14.42 9.31
CA LEU A 169 1.69 14.46 10.76
C LEU A 169 1.47 15.87 11.25
N CYS A 170 2.22 16.85 10.76
CA CYS A 170 2.04 18.26 11.11
C CYS A 170 0.64 18.78 10.71
N LEU A 171 0.20 18.49 9.48
CA LEU A 171 -1.14 18.85 9.03
C LEU A 171 -2.25 18.13 9.81
N LEU A 172 -2.04 16.86 10.14
CA LEU A 172 -2.97 16.08 10.96
C LEU A 172 -3.07 16.63 12.37
N GLN A 173 -1.94 17.00 12.98
CA GLN A 173 -1.89 17.64 14.29
C GLN A 173 -2.73 18.92 14.30
N GLN A 174 -2.51 19.82 13.35
CA GLN A 174 -3.31 21.04 13.22
C GLN A 174 -4.81 20.76 13.13
N ARG A 175 -5.20 19.68 12.40
CA ARG A 175 -6.62 19.30 12.27
C ARG A 175 -7.21 18.78 13.57
N VAL A 176 -6.44 18.08 14.41
CA VAL A 176 -6.92 17.45 15.64
C VAL A 176 -6.73 18.31 16.90
N GLU A 177 -6.02 19.44 16.83
CA GLU A 177 -5.85 20.34 17.97
C GLU A 177 -7.18 20.87 18.56
N GLY A 178 -8.20 21.05 17.71
CA GLY A 178 -9.54 21.51 18.10
C GLY A 178 -10.58 20.40 18.23
N VAL A 179 -10.15 19.13 18.33
CA VAL A 179 -11.07 17.98 18.42
C VAL A 179 -11.75 17.95 19.79
N THR A 180 -13.09 17.85 19.80
CA THR A 180 -13.88 17.61 21.01
C THR A 180 -14.17 16.12 21.19
N ALA A 181 -14.55 15.70 22.39
CA ALA A 181 -14.87 14.30 22.69
C ALA A 181 -16.02 13.73 21.82
N ASP A 182 -16.89 14.59 21.32
CA ASP A 182 -18.06 14.22 20.50
C ASP A 182 -17.76 14.19 18.99
N ASP A 183 -16.56 14.56 18.55
CA ASP A 183 -16.19 14.54 17.13
C ASP A 183 -16.08 13.10 16.63
N LYS A 184 -17.01 12.68 15.78
CA LYS A 184 -17.03 11.34 15.17
C LYS A 184 -16.07 11.22 13.97
N ALA A 185 -15.52 12.32 13.49
CA ALA A 185 -14.67 12.36 12.31
C ALA A 185 -13.16 12.45 12.63
N ALA A 186 -12.81 12.71 13.89
CA ALA A 186 -11.43 12.84 14.34
C ALA A 186 -11.28 12.44 15.81
N PHE A 187 -10.08 12.06 16.22
CA PHE A 187 -9.74 11.79 17.61
C PHE A 187 -8.28 12.18 17.88
N LEU A 188 -7.97 12.49 19.14
CA LEU A 188 -6.62 12.70 19.63
C LEU A 188 -6.46 11.87 20.91
N ILE A 189 -5.52 10.93 20.88
CA ILE A 189 -5.27 10.00 22.00
C ILE A 189 -3.78 10.01 22.30
N SER A 190 -3.42 10.10 23.56
CA SER A 190 -2.06 9.88 24.06
C SER A 190 -2.06 8.81 25.15
N LEU A 191 -1.02 8.02 25.20
CA LEU A 191 -0.81 6.94 26.16
C LEU A 191 0.65 6.94 26.60
N LYS A 192 0.88 6.83 27.93
CA LYS A 192 2.18 6.50 28.50
C LYS A 192 2.10 5.12 29.11
N ALA A 193 2.99 4.20 28.73
CA ALA A 193 3.05 2.86 29.25
C ALA A 193 4.51 2.47 29.54
N GLU A 194 4.71 1.65 30.56
CA GLU A 194 5.99 1.03 30.88
C GLU A 194 6.07 -0.30 30.12
N LEU A 195 7.01 -0.39 29.17
CA LEU A 195 7.13 -1.53 28.26
C LEU A 195 8.59 -1.99 28.19
N THR A 196 8.80 -3.28 27.99
CA THR A 196 10.10 -3.81 27.54
C THR A 196 10.34 -3.49 26.07
N GLU A 197 11.58 -3.67 25.59
CA GLU A 197 11.92 -3.44 24.18
C GLU A 197 11.21 -4.48 23.28
N GLU A 198 11.02 -5.69 23.76
CA GLU A 198 10.30 -6.77 23.06
C GLU A 198 8.82 -6.43 22.92
N GLU A 199 8.15 -6.02 24.00
CA GLU A 199 6.74 -5.60 23.98
C GLU A 199 6.52 -4.40 23.05
N PHE A 200 7.42 -3.41 23.08
CA PHE A 200 7.34 -2.28 22.17
C PHE A 200 7.52 -2.71 20.70
N SER A 201 8.45 -3.64 20.43
CA SER A 201 8.65 -4.19 19.09
C SER A 201 7.43 -4.95 18.58
N GLU A 202 6.79 -5.74 19.45
CA GLU A 202 5.57 -6.50 19.14
C GLU A 202 4.41 -5.55 18.80
N ILE A 203 4.17 -4.53 19.61
CA ILE A 203 3.14 -3.51 19.35
C ILE A 203 3.39 -2.81 18.01
N ASN A 204 4.64 -2.45 17.72
CA ASN A 204 5.00 -1.82 16.45
C ASN A 204 4.71 -2.74 15.25
N GLN A 205 4.97 -4.06 15.39
CA GLN A 205 4.66 -5.02 14.35
C GLN A 205 3.14 -5.19 14.16
N GLN A 206 2.39 -5.34 15.26
CA GLN A 206 0.92 -5.42 15.21
C GLN A 206 0.30 -4.18 14.56
N LEU A 207 0.83 -2.98 14.86
CA LEU A 207 0.37 -1.73 14.25
C LEU A 207 0.64 -1.72 12.74
N LYS A 208 1.81 -2.18 12.30
CA LYS A 208 2.13 -2.30 10.86
C LYS A 208 1.16 -3.26 10.16
N ASP A 209 0.93 -4.43 10.74
CA ASP A 209 0.03 -5.45 10.18
C ASP A 209 -1.41 -4.93 10.08
N TRP A 210 -1.87 -4.23 11.13
CA TRP A 210 -3.17 -3.57 11.12
C TRP A 210 -3.27 -2.50 10.02
N MET A 211 -2.25 -1.65 9.86
CA MET A 211 -2.20 -0.63 8.81
C MET A 211 -2.25 -1.25 7.41
N PHE A 212 -1.47 -2.30 7.16
CA PHE A 212 -1.51 -3.01 5.87
C PHE A 212 -2.85 -3.68 5.61
N LYS A 213 -3.49 -4.24 6.64
CA LYS A 213 -4.84 -4.79 6.53
C LYS A 213 -5.86 -3.72 6.15
N MET A 214 -5.84 -2.57 6.81
CA MET A 214 -6.71 -1.44 6.52
C MET A 214 -6.48 -0.90 5.10
N LEU A 215 -5.23 -0.78 4.67
CA LEU A 215 -4.88 -0.34 3.33
C LEU A 215 -5.43 -1.30 2.27
N ARG A 216 -5.22 -2.61 2.44
CA ARG A 216 -5.78 -3.64 1.55
C ARG A 216 -7.31 -3.58 1.47
N GLN A 217 -8.00 -3.44 2.60
CA GLN A 217 -9.45 -3.27 2.62
C GLN A 217 -9.90 -2.02 1.87
N SER A 218 -9.19 -0.91 2.04
CA SER A 218 -9.46 0.35 1.34
C SER A 218 -9.34 0.22 -0.19
N GLN A 219 -8.46 -0.66 -0.67
CA GLN A 219 -8.21 -0.87 -2.10
C GLN A 219 -9.21 -1.81 -2.78
N GLN A 220 -10.00 -2.55 -2.03
CA GLN A 220 -11.01 -3.49 -2.57
C GLN A 220 -12.24 -2.74 -3.12
N GLN A 221 -12.04 -1.99 -4.21
CA GLN A 221 -13.11 -1.17 -4.81
C GLN A 221 -14.34 -1.98 -5.22
N ALA A 222 -14.16 -3.18 -5.76
CA ALA A 222 -15.27 -4.02 -6.24
C ALA A 222 -16.31 -4.33 -5.14
N THR A 223 -15.86 -4.49 -3.89
CA THR A 223 -16.74 -4.78 -2.73
C THR A 223 -17.21 -3.51 -2.03
N ARG A 224 -16.65 -2.34 -2.36
CA ARG A 224 -16.89 -1.06 -1.66
C ARG A 224 -17.65 -0.01 -2.49
N VAL A 225 -17.98 -0.32 -3.74
CA VAL A 225 -18.68 0.61 -4.66
C VAL A 225 -19.99 1.14 -4.06
N HIS A 226 -20.68 0.33 -3.25
CA HIS A 226 -21.96 0.71 -2.64
C HIS A 226 -21.81 1.37 -1.26
N LEU A 227 -20.57 1.51 -0.75
CA LEU A 227 -20.32 2.11 0.55
C LEU A 227 -20.05 3.60 0.40
N ASN A 228 -20.64 4.41 1.27
CA ASN A 228 -20.33 5.84 1.37
C ASN A 228 -18.95 6.01 2.06
N THR A 229 -17.87 5.81 1.33
CA THR A 229 -16.50 5.92 1.85
C THR A 229 -16.01 7.36 1.79
N ARG A 230 -15.25 7.75 2.82
CA ARG A 230 -14.55 9.04 2.87
C ARG A 230 -13.07 8.80 3.19
N PRO A 231 -12.16 9.68 2.74
CA PRO A 231 -10.75 9.57 3.09
C PRO A 231 -10.54 9.91 4.57
N TYR A 232 -9.82 9.05 5.27
CA TYR A 232 -9.32 9.30 6.63
C TYR A 232 -7.80 9.17 6.62
N THR A 233 -7.12 10.07 7.33
CA THR A 233 -5.68 10.05 7.52
C THR A 233 -5.37 9.66 8.95
N PHE A 234 -4.53 8.66 9.13
CA PHE A 234 -4.01 8.22 10.43
C PHE A 234 -2.54 8.57 10.53
N GLY A 235 -2.11 9.00 11.72
CA GLY A 235 -0.72 9.23 12.05
C GLY A 235 -0.39 8.58 13.39
N PHE A 236 0.71 7.83 13.44
CA PHE A 236 1.18 7.16 14.64
C PHE A 236 2.61 7.57 14.93
N MET A 237 2.86 7.95 16.18
CA MET A 237 4.19 8.31 16.67
C MET A 237 4.39 7.65 18.02
N ALA A 238 5.55 7.08 18.23
CA ALA A 238 5.99 6.58 19.53
C ALA A 238 7.50 6.77 19.66
N ALA A 239 7.95 7.06 20.88
CA ALA A 239 9.37 7.15 21.20
C ALA A 239 9.60 6.70 22.64
N LYS A 240 10.79 6.18 22.91
CA LYS A 240 11.25 5.87 24.26
C LYS A 240 11.48 7.16 25.01
N GLY A 241 10.91 7.27 26.20
CA GLY A 241 11.08 8.41 27.11
C GLY A 241 9.77 8.94 27.67
N SER A 242 9.89 9.81 28.64
CA SER A 242 8.79 10.58 29.22
C SER A 242 8.81 11.99 28.63
N PHE A 243 7.69 12.41 28.07
CA PHE A 243 7.52 13.71 27.42
C PHE A 243 6.63 14.62 28.29
N ASP A 244 6.77 14.49 29.60
CA ASP A 244 6.06 15.31 30.58
C ASP A 244 6.63 16.76 30.53
N GLY A 245 5.75 17.74 30.75
CA GLY A 245 6.15 19.12 30.81
C GLY A 245 7.07 19.41 32.02
N ALA A 246 7.79 20.54 31.98
CA ALA A 246 8.58 21.01 33.11
C ALA A 246 7.67 21.27 34.31
N LEU A 247 8.17 20.96 35.50
CA LEU A 247 7.57 21.35 36.77
C LEU A 247 8.32 22.58 37.32
N PRO A 248 7.94 23.82 36.99
CA PRO A 248 8.57 24.99 37.55
C PRO A 248 8.26 25.08 39.05
N PRO A 249 9.19 25.60 39.88
CA PRO A 249 8.90 25.84 41.28
C PRO A 249 7.76 26.85 41.37
N LEU A 250 6.75 26.52 42.17
CA LEU A 250 5.68 27.45 42.49
C LEU A 250 6.23 28.43 43.54
N GLU A 251 6.17 29.71 43.28
CA GLU A 251 6.35 30.74 44.30
C GLU A 251 5.23 30.54 45.33
N ASN A 252 5.58 30.77 46.64
CA ASN A 252 4.67 30.53 47.75
C ASN A 252 3.24 30.98 47.44
N LEU A 253 2.32 30.01 47.37
CA LEU A 253 0.91 30.29 47.29
C LEU A 253 0.54 31.14 48.50
N GLN A 254 0.35 32.45 48.30
CA GLN A 254 -0.39 33.24 49.28
C GLN A 254 -1.74 32.56 49.43
N ALA A 255 -2.06 32.14 50.65
CA ALA A 255 -3.33 31.47 50.95
C ALA A 255 -4.45 32.24 50.28
N ALA A 256 -5.21 31.57 49.42
CA ALA A 256 -6.42 32.13 48.83
C ALA A 256 -7.29 32.65 50.01
N PRO A 257 -7.80 33.87 49.96
CA PRO A 257 -8.75 34.32 50.97
C PRO A 257 -9.94 33.41 50.98
N MET A 258 -10.31 32.86 52.15
CA MET A 258 -11.51 32.03 52.38
C MET A 258 -12.76 32.79 51.98
#